data_d1b2faebb52c435390d0bfeb6ed049e0
#
_entry.id   d1b2faebb52c435390d0bfeb6ed049e0
#
_cell.length_a   1.000
_cell.length_b   1.000
_cell.length_c   1.000
_cell.angle_alpha   90.00
_cell.angle_beta   90.00
_cell.angle_gamma   90.00
#
_symmetry.space_group_name_H-M   'P 1'
#
loop_
_entity.id
_entity.type
_entity.pdbx_description
1 polymer ?
#
loop_
_entity_poly.entity_id
_entity_poly.type
_entity_poly.pdbx_seq_one_letter_code
_entity_poly.pdbx_strand_id
1 'polypeptide(L)'
;MDLMSEGQWKRWDVVSRLRGGKLTMAQAALVLALSVRQVRRLRDRVATEGRRALRHRNTGRVPVHALGAGVRTRIVRLRREKYRDFNDAHFAEKLATETPPLRVSVATVRRLLRAAGVPAVWHRRPRRHRKRRERKAQAGLMLLWDGSRHDWLEGRGPWLCLVGAIDDATGELLPGAHFVDQECAAAYLRVLHAIASTCGLPGSIYMDQHGALKRNDDHWTLAEELRGRQDPTQVGGALETLAIACIYALSPQAKGRVERLWGTLQDRLTSELRLAQARTVAEANAVLAHYRLDHNRRFAVRPHDPTSAWRPVRSGLDLDRICSFRYEATVLNDNTVRLGGTIVLDIPPRPRGRSWAGTRVEVRQLLDGTWRVYSGDRLIATGPATTHGELRALLHRRKRGRGAPVTPPVHASFAEAHP
;
A
#
# COMPACT_ATOMS: atom_id res chain seq x y z
N MET A 1 38.05 -38.31 -9.08
CA MET A 1 37.79 -39.09 -7.86
C MET A 1 36.42 -38.74 -7.32
N ASP A 2 35.50 -39.70 -7.24
CA ASP A 2 34.15 -39.47 -6.68
C ASP A 2 34.29 -39.33 -5.16
N LEU A 3 34.18 -38.10 -4.67
CA LEU A 3 34.20 -37.80 -3.23
C LEU A 3 32.95 -38.37 -2.55
N MET A 4 33.17 -39.40 -1.75
CA MET A 4 32.08 -40.02 -0.96
C MET A 4 31.65 -39.09 0.16
N SER A 5 30.37 -38.96 0.38
CA SER A 5 29.83 -38.24 1.56
C SER A 5 30.19 -38.98 2.84
N GLU A 6 30.23 -38.25 3.99
CA GLU A 6 30.50 -38.84 5.31
C GLU A 6 29.60 -40.04 5.63
N GLY A 7 28.30 -39.96 5.30
CA GLY A 7 27.36 -41.08 5.48
C GLY A 7 27.64 -42.27 4.56
N GLN A 8 28.22 -42.04 3.39
CA GLN A 8 28.65 -43.11 2.49
C GLN A 8 29.92 -43.76 3.00
N TRP A 9 30.86 -42.97 3.51
CA TRP A 9 32.08 -43.50 4.15
C TRP A 9 31.76 -44.35 5.37
N LYS A 10 30.88 -43.90 6.26
CA LYS A 10 30.41 -44.66 7.42
C LYS A 10 29.81 -46.03 7.01
N ARG A 11 28.93 -46.01 5.97
CA ARG A 11 28.34 -47.26 5.44
C ARG A 11 29.39 -48.18 4.83
N TRP A 12 30.37 -47.65 4.11
CA TRP A 12 31.46 -48.41 3.52
C TRP A 12 32.30 -49.10 4.61
N ASP A 13 32.73 -48.36 5.61
CA ASP A 13 33.56 -48.90 6.70
C ASP A 13 32.84 -50.03 7.45
N VAL A 14 31.58 -49.79 7.83
CA VAL A 14 30.78 -50.82 8.54
C VAL A 14 30.56 -52.07 7.68
N VAL A 15 30.25 -51.92 6.39
CA VAL A 15 30.05 -53.06 5.49
C VAL A 15 31.39 -53.76 5.22
N SER A 16 32.50 -53.06 5.13
CA SER A 16 33.82 -53.66 4.97
C SER A 16 34.22 -54.49 6.19
N ARG A 17 34.00 -53.98 7.39
CA ARG A 17 34.22 -54.71 8.67
C ARG A 17 33.31 -55.92 8.80
N LEU A 18 32.04 -55.80 8.37
CA LEU A 18 31.08 -56.92 8.36
C LEU A 18 31.56 -58.03 7.40
N ARG A 19 32.05 -57.69 6.22
CA ARG A 19 32.59 -58.66 5.25
C ARG A 19 33.89 -59.33 5.73
N GLY A 20 34.70 -58.58 6.47
CA GLY A 20 35.92 -59.08 7.10
C GLY A 20 35.68 -59.86 8.40
N GLY A 21 34.45 -60.16 8.78
CA GLY A 21 34.13 -60.89 9.99
C GLY A 21 34.35 -60.14 11.31
N LYS A 22 34.67 -58.81 11.23
CA LYS A 22 34.95 -57.99 12.43
C LYS A 22 33.67 -57.43 13.10
N LEU A 23 32.53 -57.56 12.45
CA LEU A 23 31.23 -57.17 12.98
C LEU A 23 30.20 -58.25 12.64
N THR A 24 29.23 -58.43 13.53
CA THR A 24 28.04 -59.25 13.24
C THR A 24 26.98 -58.42 12.52
N MET A 25 26.02 -59.12 11.87
CA MET A 25 24.89 -58.43 11.23
C MET A 25 24.09 -57.55 12.17
N ALA A 26 23.89 -57.99 13.41
CA ALA A 26 23.18 -57.22 14.43
C ALA A 26 23.95 -55.99 14.86
N GLN A 27 25.27 -56.07 15.05
CA GLN A 27 26.12 -54.92 15.38
C GLN A 27 26.16 -53.91 14.24
N ALA A 28 26.29 -54.36 12.98
CA ALA A 28 26.26 -53.49 11.82
C ALA A 28 24.91 -52.77 11.66
N ALA A 29 23.78 -53.43 11.98
CA ALA A 29 22.46 -52.87 11.99
C ALA A 29 22.32 -51.76 13.04
N LEU A 30 22.85 -51.97 14.22
CA LEU A 30 22.87 -51.01 15.30
C LEU A 30 23.68 -49.75 14.93
N VAL A 31 24.92 -49.95 14.44
CA VAL A 31 25.84 -48.84 14.05
C VAL A 31 25.28 -47.96 12.92
N LEU A 32 24.60 -48.58 11.96
CA LEU A 32 24.00 -47.89 10.80
C LEU A 32 22.59 -47.40 11.05
N ALA A 33 21.98 -47.73 12.19
CA ALA A 33 20.58 -47.48 12.48
C ALA A 33 19.65 -48.01 11.37
N LEU A 34 19.92 -49.24 10.90
CA LEU A 34 19.19 -49.95 9.85
C LEU A 34 18.67 -51.29 10.37
N SER A 35 17.65 -51.85 9.74
CA SER A 35 17.24 -53.21 10.03
C SER A 35 18.28 -54.24 9.51
N VAL A 36 18.39 -55.39 10.16
CA VAL A 36 19.26 -56.50 9.73
C VAL A 36 19.03 -56.88 8.26
N ARG A 37 17.77 -56.86 7.79
CA ARG A 37 17.39 -57.07 6.39
C ARG A 37 17.98 -56.01 5.45
N GLN A 38 17.98 -54.74 5.87
CA GLN A 38 18.59 -53.65 5.08
C GLN A 38 20.12 -53.78 5.01
N VAL A 39 20.76 -54.15 6.13
CA VAL A 39 22.20 -54.38 6.17
C VAL A 39 22.60 -55.52 5.27
N ARG A 40 21.86 -56.64 5.30
CA ARG A 40 22.09 -57.81 4.41
C ARG A 40 22.00 -57.35 2.94
N ARG A 41 20.95 -56.68 2.54
CA ARG A 41 20.80 -56.17 1.18
C ARG A 41 21.93 -55.18 0.79
N LEU A 42 22.39 -54.35 1.73
CA LEU A 42 23.48 -53.40 1.49
C LEU A 42 24.80 -54.16 1.31
N ARG A 43 25.10 -55.17 2.16
CA ARG A 43 26.28 -56.04 2.04
C ARG A 43 26.32 -56.73 0.67
N ASP A 44 25.22 -57.35 0.27
CA ASP A 44 25.12 -58.09 -0.98
C ASP A 44 25.30 -57.19 -2.21
N ARG A 45 24.70 -55.99 -2.16
CA ARG A 45 24.90 -54.96 -3.19
C ARG A 45 26.35 -54.44 -3.23
N VAL A 46 26.99 -54.24 -2.09
CA VAL A 46 28.39 -53.82 -2.04
C VAL A 46 29.31 -54.91 -2.56
N ALA A 47 28.96 -56.21 -2.37
CA ALA A 47 29.70 -57.33 -2.92
C ALA A 47 29.68 -57.34 -4.46
N THR A 48 28.58 -56.99 -5.09
CA THR A 48 28.39 -56.99 -6.54
C THR A 48 28.79 -55.63 -7.22
N GLU A 49 28.39 -54.50 -6.62
CA GLU A 49 28.51 -53.18 -7.24
C GLU A 49 29.67 -52.36 -6.65
N GLY A 50 30.37 -52.88 -5.62
CA GLY A 50 31.43 -52.16 -4.92
C GLY A 50 30.91 -50.86 -4.26
N ARG A 51 31.74 -49.81 -4.27
CA ARG A 51 31.41 -48.52 -3.68
C ARG A 51 30.18 -47.83 -4.31
N ARG A 52 29.85 -48.19 -5.56
CA ARG A 52 28.67 -47.63 -6.28
C ARG A 52 27.36 -47.99 -5.59
N ALA A 53 27.29 -49.14 -4.90
CA ALA A 53 26.14 -49.61 -4.13
C ALA A 53 25.72 -48.63 -3.01
N LEU A 54 26.63 -47.81 -2.53
CA LEU A 54 26.37 -46.80 -1.48
C LEU A 54 25.72 -45.54 -1.99
N ARG A 55 25.70 -45.32 -3.30
CA ARG A 55 24.98 -44.23 -3.92
C ARG A 55 23.48 -44.54 -3.93
N HIS A 56 22.68 -43.58 -3.48
CA HIS A 56 21.23 -43.73 -3.56
C HIS A 56 20.80 -43.89 -5.03
N ARG A 57 19.95 -44.85 -5.35
CA ARG A 57 19.53 -45.09 -6.76
C ARG A 57 18.86 -43.93 -7.45
N ASN A 58 18.27 -43.01 -6.69
CA ASN A 58 17.68 -41.77 -7.22
C ASN A 58 18.69 -40.62 -7.38
N THR A 59 19.98 -40.83 -7.04
CA THR A 59 21.02 -39.79 -7.23
C THR A 59 21.21 -39.53 -8.72
N GLY A 60 20.98 -38.31 -9.14
CA GLY A 60 21.05 -37.89 -10.55
C GLY A 60 19.79 -38.16 -11.38
N ARG A 61 18.79 -38.80 -10.82
CA ARG A 61 17.51 -38.97 -11.52
C ARG A 61 16.77 -37.63 -11.62
N VAL A 62 16.46 -37.19 -12.83
CA VAL A 62 15.62 -36.04 -13.07
C VAL A 62 14.18 -36.39 -12.68
N PRO A 63 13.53 -35.63 -11.77
CA PRO A 63 12.12 -35.86 -11.42
C PRO A 63 11.22 -35.74 -12.65
N VAL A 64 10.16 -36.53 -12.74
CA VAL A 64 9.20 -36.49 -13.86
C VAL A 64 8.58 -35.09 -14.06
N HIS A 65 8.42 -34.36 -12.96
CA HIS A 65 7.87 -33.01 -12.98
C HIS A 65 8.93 -31.90 -13.09
N ALA A 66 10.18 -32.24 -13.43
CA ALA A 66 11.21 -31.23 -13.63
C ALA A 66 10.92 -30.39 -14.86
N LEU A 67 11.05 -29.08 -14.71
CA LEU A 67 10.88 -28.13 -15.82
C LEU A 67 11.92 -28.42 -16.91
N GLY A 68 11.48 -28.49 -18.16
CA GLY A 68 12.37 -28.62 -19.32
C GLY A 68 13.39 -27.45 -19.41
N ALA A 69 14.53 -27.69 -20.05
CA ALA A 69 15.60 -26.70 -20.17
C ALA A 69 15.11 -25.39 -20.81
N GLY A 70 14.33 -25.47 -21.90
CA GLY A 70 13.78 -24.29 -22.58
C GLY A 70 12.87 -23.44 -21.68
N VAL A 71 12.04 -24.07 -20.85
CA VAL A 71 11.18 -23.34 -19.89
C VAL A 71 12.03 -22.64 -18.84
N ARG A 72 13.06 -23.29 -18.31
CA ARG A 72 13.98 -22.72 -17.33
C ARG A 72 14.71 -21.50 -17.90
N THR A 73 15.24 -21.61 -19.10
CA THR A 73 15.91 -20.50 -19.81
C THR A 73 14.95 -19.35 -20.05
N ARG A 74 13.70 -19.62 -20.49
CA ARG A 74 12.67 -18.58 -20.69
C ARG A 74 12.34 -17.83 -19.40
N ILE A 75 12.19 -18.54 -18.28
CA ILE A 75 11.93 -17.90 -16.97
C ILE A 75 13.07 -16.94 -16.60
N VAL A 76 14.31 -17.38 -16.71
CA VAL A 76 15.49 -16.54 -16.39
C VAL A 76 15.56 -15.32 -17.31
N ARG A 77 15.32 -15.51 -18.61
CA ARG A 77 15.30 -14.43 -19.59
C ARG A 77 14.22 -13.39 -19.25
N LEU A 78 12.96 -13.82 -19.05
CA LEU A 78 11.88 -12.92 -18.67
C LEU A 78 12.20 -12.11 -17.41
N ARG A 79 12.85 -12.73 -16.42
CA ARG A 79 13.26 -12.05 -15.19
C ARG A 79 14.30 -10.95 -15.43
N ARG A 80 15.24 -11.17 -16.34
CA ARG A 80 16.30 -10.23 -16.65
C ARG A 80 15.86 -9.09 -17.56
N GLU A 81 15.01 -9.38 -18.54
CA GLU A 81 14.60 -8.43 -19.59
C GLU A 81 13.32 -7.66 -19.24
N LYS A 82 12.24 -8.38 -18.90
CA LYS A 82 10.89 -7.79 -18.74
C LYS A 82 10.54 -7.49 -17.28
N TYR A 83 10.87 -8.40 -16.35
CA TYR A 83 10.45 -8.33 -14.95
C TYR A 83 11.62 -8.01 -14.02
N ARG A 84 12.47 -7.09 -14.45
CA ARG A 84 13.60 -6.65 -13.64
C ARG A 84 13.12 -6.13 -12.28
N ASP A 85 13.83 -6.49 -11.22
CA ASP A 85 13.58 -6.08 -9.83
C ASP A 85 12.21 -6.45 -9.22
N PHE A 86 11.44 -7.30 -9.89
CA PHE A 86 10.26 -7.91 -9.26
C PHE A 86 10.69 -8.86 -8.14
N ASN A 87 9.99 -8.86 -7.01
CA ASN A 87 10.19 -9.91 -6.01
C ASN A 87 9.76 -11.29 -6.56
N ASP A 88 10.35 -12.37 -6.00
CA ASP A 88 10.15 -13.72 -6.54
C ASP A 88 8.68 -14.17 -6.55
N ALA A 89 7.85 -13.69 -5.60
CA ALA A 89 6.44 -14.04 -5.54
C ALA A 89 5.63 -13.29 -6.61
N HIS A 90 5.85 -11.98 -6.72
CA HIS A 90 5.20 -11.16 -7.74
C HIS A 90 5.59 -11.62 -9.16
N PHE A 91 6.87 -11.96 -9.36
CA PHE A 91 7.31 -12.53 -10.63
C PHE A 91 6.64 -13.87 -10.96
N ALA A 92 6.48 -14.77 -10.00
CA ALA A 92 5.76 -16.03 -10.22
C ALA A 92 4.30 -15.82 -10.64
N GLU A 93 3.65 -14.79 -10.09
CA GLU A 93 2.30 -14.39 -10.49
C GLU A 93 2.25 -13.88 -11.93
N LYS A 94 3.22 -13.03 -12.32
CA LYS A 94 3.33 -12.53 -13.70
C LYS A 94 3.64 -13.63 -14.71
N LEU A 95 4.44 -14.62 -14.35
CA LEU A 95 4.67 -15.79 -15.23
C LEU A 95 3.37 -16.52 -15.58
N ALA A 96 2.40 -16.57 -14.66
CA ALA A 96 1.12 -17.20 -14.91
C ALA A 96 0.23 -16.43 -15.92
N THR A 97 0.51 -15.14 -16.15
CA THR A 97 -0.19 -14.29 -17.11
C THR A 97 0.55 -14.12 -18.46
N GLU A 98 1.74 -14.71 -18.60
CA GLU A 98 2.48 -14.70 -19.87
C GLU A 98 1.81 -15.55 -20.94
N THR A 99 2.18 -15.31 -22.20
CA THR A 99 1.71 -16.09 -23.36
C THR A 99 2.89 -16.85 -23.99
N PRO A 100 2.90 -18.19 -23.96
CA PRO A 100 2.01 -19.07 -23.21
C PRO A 100 2.26 -18.97 -21.69
N PRO A 101 1.22 -19.25 -20.84
CA PRO A 101 1.31 -19.09 -19.40
C PRO A 101 2.29 -20.10 -18.77
N LEU A 102 3.07 -19.61 -17.79
CA LEU A 102 4.05 -20.40 -17.04
C LEU A 102 3.62 -20.52 -15.57
N ARG A 103 2.87 -21.55 -15.24
CA ARG A 103 2.41 -21.81 -13.87
C ARG A 103 3.50 -22.52 -13.08
N VAL A 104 4.28 -21.76 -12.31
CA VAL A 104 5.42 -22.28 -11.55
C VAL A 104 5.32 -21.78 -10.10
N SER A 105 5.62 -22.65 -9.13
CA SER A 105 5.60 -22.25 -7.72
C SER A 105 6.70 -21.23 -7.41
N VAL A 106 6.44 -20.33 -6.45
CA VAL A 106 7.41 -19.34 -5.97
C VAL A 106 8.73 -20.00 -5.53
N ALA A 107 8.65 -21.17 -4.89
CA ALA A 107 9.84 -21.93 -4.46
C ALA A 107 10.69 -22.38 -5.65
N THR A 108 10.06 -22.83 -6.74
CA THR A 108 10.77 -23.23 -7.96
C THR A 108 11.39 -22.03 -8.66
N VAL A 109 10.64 -20.91 -8.80
CA VAL A 109 11.14 -19.65 -9.34
C VAL A 109 12.39 -19.21 -8.57
N ARG A 110 12.31 -19.16 -7.24
CA ARG A 110 13.42 -18.78 -6.37
C ARG A 110 14.66 -19.64 -6.60
N ARG A 111 14.49 -20.95 -6.62
CA ARG A 111 15.60 -21.89 -6.84
C ARG A 111 16.24 -21.71 -8.21
N LEU A 112 15.44 -21.53 -9.27
CA LEU A 112 15.94 -21.31 -10.63
C LEU A 112 16.70 -20.01 -10.74
N LEU A 113 16.18 -18.92 -10.20
CA LEU A 113 16.83 -17.62 -10.27
C LEU A 113 18.16 -17.61 -9.51
N ARG A 114 18.22 -18.23 -8.31
CA ARG A 114 19.47 -18.33 -7.52
C ARG A 114 20.51 -19.20 -8.24
N ALA A 115 20.10 -20.31 -8.85
CA ALA A 115 20.96 -21.16 -9.65
C ALA A 115 21.50 -20.44 -10.90
N ALA A 116 20.75 -19.45 -11.43
CA ALA A 116 21.16 -18.62 -12.55
C ALA A 116 21.91 -17.33 -12.14
N GLY A 117 22.30 -17.20 -10.87
CA GLY A 117 23.05 -16.04 -10.35
C GLY A 117 22.19 -14.76 -10.20
N VAL A 118 20.85 -14.85 -10.25
CA VAL A 118 19.98 -13.70 -10.03
C VAL A 118 19.69 -13.59 -8.53
N PRO A 119 20.12 -12.50 -7.85
CA PRO A 119 19.95 -12.33 -6.42
C PRO A 119 18.48 -12.07 -6.04
N ALA A 120 18.15 -12.19 -4.74
CA ALA A 120 16.89 -11.72 -4.20
C ALA A 120 16.88 -10.19 -4.15
N VAL A 121 15.76 -9.57 -4.50
CA VAL A 121 15.58 -8.10 -4.39
C VAL A 121 15.61 -7.67 -2.92
N TRP A 122 15.03 -8.48 -2.05
CA TRP A 122 14.97 -8.19 -0.62
C TRP A 122 15.54 -9.33 0.22
N HIS A 123 16.36 -8.97 1.20
CA HIS A 123 16.80 -9.89 2.25
C HIS A 123 15.80 -9.86 3.42
N ARG A 124 15.36 -11.05 3.87
CA ARG A 124 14.50 -11.13 5.05
C ARG A 124 15.31 -10.74 6.28
N ARG A 125 14.85 -9.70 6.98
CA ARG A 125 15.36 -9.39 8.32
C ARG A 125 14.87 -10.45 9.31
N PRO A 126 15.64 -10.74 10.39
CA PRO A 126 15.18 -11.62 11.45
C PRO A 126 13.83 -11.18 12.01
N ARG A 127 12.97 -12.15 12.32
CA ARG A 127 11.68 -11.83 12.91
C ARG A 127 11.89 -11.29 14.32
N ARG A 128 11.47 -10.05 14.57
CA ARG A 128 11.37 -9.50 15.92
C ARG A 128 9.96 -9.77 16.45
N HIS A 129 9.86 -10.22 17.73
CA HIS A 129 8.57 -10.34 18.39
C HIS A 129 7.98 -8.93 18.57
N ARG A 130 6.76 -8.73 18.08
CA ARG A 130 5.99 -7.51 18.28
C ARG A 130 4.56 -7.90 18.63
N LYS A 131 4.03 -7.32 19.71
CA LYS A 131 2.60 -7.46 20.04
C LYS A 131 1.79 -6.83 18.89
N ARG A 132 0.87 -7.59 18.32
CA ARG A 132 0.01 -7.11 17.23
C ARG A 132 -1.31 -6.65 17.84
N ARG A 133 -1.76 -5.44 17.46
CA ARG A 133 -3.14 -5.03 17.72
C ARG A 133 -4.09 -5.93 16.93
N GLU A 134 -5.18 -6.35 17.53
CA GLU A 134 -6.22 -7.09 16.84
C GLU A 134 -6.90 -6.23 15.75
N ARG A 135 -7.42 -6.88 14.73
CA ARG A 135 -8.24 -6.22 13.71
C ARG A 135 -9.58 -5.83 14.29
N LYS A 136 -10.25 -4.82 13.75
CA LYS A 136 -11.65 -4.60 14.01
C LYS A 136 -12.45 -5.80 13.50
N ALA A 137 -13.56 -6.11 14.17
CA ALA A 137 -14.33 -7.31 13.85
C ALA A 137 -15.04 -7.19 12.50
N GLN A 138 -15.58 -6.01 12.19
CA GLN A 138 -16.46 -5.77 11.05
C GLN A 138 -15.83 -4.82 10.03
N ALA A 139 -16.10 -5.06 8.76
CA ALA A 139 -15.76 -4.12 7.69
C ALA A 139 -16.53 -2.79 7.88
N GLY A 140 -15.84 -1.66 7.62
CA GLY A 140 -16.43 -0.32 7.80
C GLY A 140 -16.41 0.22 9.22
N LEU A 141 -16.04 -0.59 10.23
CA LEU A 141 -16.00 -0.11 11.61
C LEU A 141 -14.89 0.92 11.84
N MET A 142 -13.73 0.71 11.24
CA MET A 142 -12.62 1.64 11.31
C MET A 142 -11.77 1.59 10.04
N LEU A 143 -11.49 2.76 9.49
CA LEU A 143 -10.53 2.93 8.41
C LEU A 143 -9.19 3.45 8.94
N LEU A 144 -8.12 3.15 8.23
CA LEU A 144 -6.82 3.75 8.45
C LEU A 144 -6.50 4.64 7.24
N TRP A 145 -6.36 5.94 7.47
CA TRP A 145 -5.95 6.91 6.45
C TRP A 145 -4.48 7.24 6.57
N ASP A 146 -3.83 7.36 5.43
CA ASP A 146 -2.43 7.76 5.38
C ASP A 146 -2.01 8.20 3.99
N GLY A 147 -0.96 9.03 3.91
CA GLY A 147 -0.25 9.38 2.70
C GLY A 147 1.12 8.69 2.66
N SER A 148 1.53 8.20 1.50
CA SER A 148 2.84 7.59 1.29
C SER A 148 3.60 8.34 0.22
N ARG A 149 4.51 9.24 0.62
CA ARG A 149 5.44 9.90 -0.29
C ARG A 149 6.61 8.98 -0.62
N HIS A 150 6.82 8.74 -1.90
CA HIS A 150 7.87 7.85 -2.37
C HIS A 150 8.26 8.21 -3.82
N ASP A 151 9.42 7.77 -4.27
CA ASP A 151 9.77 7.77 -5.70
C ASP A 151 9.06 6.63 -6.42
N TRP A 152 7.74 6.76 -6.56
CA TRP A 152 6.88 5.75 -7.17
C TRP A 152 7.23 5.48 -8.63
N LEU A 153 7.78 6.47 -9.30
CA LEU A 153 8.15 6.42 -10.71
C LEU A 153 9.63 6.11 -10.95
N GLU A 154 10.41 5.89 -9.90
CA GLU A 154 11.84 5.51 -9.96
C GLU A 154 12.65 6.43 -10.88
N GLY A 155 12.52 7.73 -10.69
CA GLY A 155 13.20 8.76 -11.50
C GLY A 155 12.65 8.97 -12.91
N ARG A 156 11.60 8.23 -13.33
CA ARG A 156 10.93 8.43 -14.62
C ARG A 156 10.00 9.65 -14.66
N GLY A 157 9.63 10.17 -13.50
CA GLY A 157 8.74 11.30 -13.33
C GLY A 157 8.90 11.94 -11.95
N PRO A 158 7.96 12.79 -11.51
CA PRO A 158 8.05 13.46 -10.23
C PRO A 158 7.88 12.49 -9.05
N TRP A 159 8.33 12.90 -7.88
CA TRP A 159 7.98 12.25 -6.63
C TRP A 159 6.51 12.44 -6.35
N LEU A 160 5.81 11.35 -6.04
CA LEU A 160 4.38 11.35 -5.80
C LEU A 160 4.05 10.93 -4.36
N CYS A 161 2.89 11.38 -3.89
CA CYS A 161 2.27 10.90 -2.67
C CYS A 161 1.04 10.06 -3.03
N LEU A 162 1.03 8.80 -2.63
CA LEU A 162 -0.16 7.94 -2.69
C LEU A 162 -1.01 8.20 -1.45
N VAL A 163 -2.16 8.81 -1.63
CA VAL A 163 -3.14 9.03 -0.54
C VAL A 163 -4.25 7.99 -0.65
N GLY A 164 -4.59 7.37 0.48
CA GLY A 164 -5.61 6.33 0.46
C GLY A 164 -6.06 5.89 1.84
N ALA A 165 -7.00 4.96 1.86
CA ALA A 165 -7.55 4.36 3.05
C ALA A 165 -7.57 2.84 2.94
N ILE A 166 -7.33 2.15 4.06
CA ILE A 166 -7.57 0.72 4.19
C ILE A 166 -8.63 0.44 5.24
N ASP A 167 -9.44 -0.57 5.01
CA ASP A 167 -10.31 -1.11 6.04
C ASP A 167 -9.49 -1.94 7.03
N ASP A 168 -9.62 -1.65 8.33
CA ASP A 168 -8.84 -2.31 9.37
C ASP A 168 -9.20 -3.79 9.53
N ALA A 169 -10.45 -4.16 9.30
CA ALA A 169 -10.93 -5.53 9.41
C ALA A 169 -10.45 -6.40 8.25
N THR A 170 -10.60 -5.92 7.03
CA THR A 170 -10.32 -6.71 5.82
C THR A 170 -8.91 -6.48 5.28
N GLY A 171 -8.32 -5.30 5.51
CA GLY A 171 -7.06 -4.87 4.90
C GLY A 171 -7.18 -4.48 3.43
N GLU A 172 -8.40 -4.29 2.92
CA GLU A 172 -8.66 -3.82 1.57
C GLU A 172 -8.21 -2.37 1.38
N LEU A 173 -7.53 -2.10 0.28
CA LEU A 173 -7.31 -0.74 -0.20
C LEU A 173 -8.61 -0.22 -0.79
N LEU A 174 -9.18 0.81 -0.16
CA LEU A 174 -10.52 1.29 -0.47
C LEU A 174 -10.57 2.13 -1.77
N PRO A 175 -11.77 2.35 -2.32
CA PRO A 175 -11.97 3.24 -3.46
C PRO A 175 -11.41 4.65 -3.19
N GLY A 176 -11.05 5.37 -4.25
CA GLY A 176 -10.56 6.73 -4.15
C GLY A 176 -9.08 6.87 -3.79
N ALA A 177 -8.35 5.77 -3.51
CA ALA A 177 -6.89 5.85 -3.40
C ALA A 177 -6.30 6.37 -4.71
N HIS A 178 -5.41 7.39 -4.62
CA HIS A 178 -4.85 8.03 -5.80
C HIS A 178 -3.51 8.72 -5.52
N PHE A 179 -2.74 8.90 -6.58
CA PHE A 179 -1.50 9.66 -6.55
C PHE A 179 -1.77 11.16 -6.70
N VAL A 180 -1.02 11.94 -5.95
CA VAL A 180 -0.94 13.41 -6.02
C VAL A 180 0.52 13.85 -5.92
N ASP A 181 0.83 15.07 -6.34
CA ASP A 181 2.17 15.63 -6.19
C ASP A 181 2.54 15.85 -4.73
N GLN A 182 1.57 16.32 -3.93
CA GLN A 182 1.74 16.56 -2.51
C GLN A 182 0.47 16.19 -1.74
N GLU A 183 0.65 15.66 -0.55
CA GLU A 183 -0.43 15.38 0.39
C GLU A 183 -1.17 16.67 0.74
N CYS A 184 -2.49 16.70 0.56
CA CYS A 184 -3.33 17.89 0.75
C CYS A 184 -4.77 17.50 1.12
N ALA A 185 -5.52 18.48 1.62
CA ALA A 185 -6.93 18.29 2.00
C ALA A 185 -7.81 17.80 0.84
N ALA A 186 -7.59 18.32 -0.39
CA ALA A 186 -8.33 17.86 -1.57
C ALA A 186 -8.18 16.36 -1.83
N ALA A 187 -6.98 15.81 -1.61
CA ALA A 187 -6.73 14.38 -1.79
C ALA A 187 -7.57 13.55 -0.81
N TYR A 188 -7.59 13.94 0.45
CA TYR A 188 -8.39 13.24 1.47
C TYR A 188 -9.89 13.39 1.25
N LEU A 189 -10.37 14.57 0.82
CA LEU A 189 -11.78 14.78 0.47
C LEU A 189 -12.20 13.91 -0.72
N ARG A 190 -11.33 13.73 -1.73
CA ARG A 190 -11.58 12.78 -2.84
C ARG A 190 -11.68 11.34 -2.39
N VAL A 191 -10.79 10.91 -1.49
CA VAL A 191 -10.85 9.57 -0.90
C VAL A 191 -12.16 9.40 -0.12
N LEU A 192 -12.54 10.39 0.71
CA LEU A 192 -13.79 10.36 1.47
C LEU A 192 -15.02 10.26 0.56
N HIS A 193 -15.08 11.11 -0.47
CA HIS A 193 -16.17 11.11 -1.45
C HIS A 193 -16.32 9.74 -2.14
N ALA A 194 -15.20 9.19 -2.63
CA ALA A 194 -15.22 7.89 -3.32
C ALA A 194 -15.65 6.75 -2.40
N ILE A 195 -15.19 6.73 -1.14
CA ILE A 195 -15.60 5.74 -0.15
C ILE A 195 -17.10 5.89 0.16
N ALA A 196 -17.55 7.10 0.48
CA ALA A 196 -18.93 7.36 0.81
C ALA A 196 -19.89 6.97 -0.32
N SER A 197 -19.52 7.27 -1.57
CA SER A 197 -20.32 6.94 -2.75
C SER A 197 -20.36 5.46 -3.09
N THR A 198 -19.30 4.68 -2.72
CA THR A 198 -19.18 3.27 -3.14
C THR A 198 -19.50 2.30 -2.01
N CYS A 199 -18.99 2.57 -0.82
CA CYS A 199 -19.07 1.67 0.33
C CYS A 199 -20.08 2.13 1.39
N GLY A 200 -20.34 3.45 1.47
CA GLY A 200 -21.07 4.08 2.57
C GLY A 200 -20.13 4.79 3.56
N LEU A 201 -20.67 5.14 4.72
CA LEU A 201 -19.96 5.89 5.76
C LEU A 201 -19.36 4.94 6.80
N PRO A 202 -18.05 5.04 7.10
CA PRO A 202 -17.44 4.24 8.16
C PRO A 202 -17.85 4.73 9.55
N GLY A 203 -17.64 3.88 10.56
CA GLY A 203 -17.85 4.27 11.96
C GLY A 203 -16.78 5.25 12.46
N SER A 204 -15.51 5.01 12.10
CA SER A 204 -14.38 5.83 12.52
C SER A 204 -13.24 5.82 11.49
N ILE A 205 -12.41 6.86 11.54
CA ILE A 205 -11.18 6.94 10.75
C ILE A 205 -10.00 7.19 11.70
N TYR A 206 -9.00 6.33 11.60
CA TYR A 206 -7.74 6.45 12.30
C TYR A 206 -6.71 7.12 11.37
N MET A 207 -6.17 8.25 11.76
CA MET A 207 -5.30 9.09 10.94
C MET A 207 -4.15 9.68 11.77
N ASP A 208 -3.15 10.23 11.11
CA ASP A 208 -2.11 11.00 11.78
C ASP A 208 -2.55 12.44 12.08
N GLN A 209 -1.63 13.21 12.65
CA GLN A 209 -1.84 14.61 12.95
C GLN A 209 -1.30 15.53 11.84
N HIS A 210 -1.34 15.07 10.57
CA HIS A 210 -0.96 15.92 9.43
C HIS A 210 -1.85 17.17 9.35
N GLY A 211 -1.28 18.31 8.96
CA GLY A 211 -1.98 19.61 8.97
C GLY A 211 -3.24 19.69 8.11
N ALA A 212 -3.40 18.80 7.11
CA ALA A 212 -4.64 18.68 6.34
C ALA A 212 -5.77 18.01 7.14
N LEU A 213 -5.42 17.16 8.11
CA LEU A 213 -6.35 16.34 8.89
C LEU A 213 -6.65 16.92 10.27
N LYS A 214 -5.65 17.49 10.91
CA LYS A 214 -5.75 18.12 12.22
C LYS A 214 -5.08 19.47 12.22
N ARG A 215 -5.72 20.44 12.84
CA ARG A 215 -5.11 21.75 13.06
C ARG A 215 -4.03 21.63 14.13
N ASN A 216 -2.80 22.03 13.78
CA ASN A 216 -1.60 21.90 14.63
C ASN A 216 -0.97 23.28 14.94
N ASP A 217 -1.68 24.36 14.65
CA ASP A 217 -1.23 25.72 14.98
C ASP A 217 -1.74 26.11 16.38
N ASP A 218 -0.99 26.98 17.04
CA ASP A 218 -1.35 27.55 18.35
C ASP A 218 -2.17 28.85 18.20
N HIS A 219 -2.61 29.16 16.97
CA HIS A 219 -3.39 30.37 16.72
C HIS A 219 -4.87 30.10 16.97
N TRP A 220 -5.40 30.77 17.97
CA TRP A 220 -6.83 30.76 18.31
C TRP A 220 -7.46 32.07 17.94
N THR A 221 -8.63 32.04 17.36
CA THR A 221 -9.50 33.22 17.24
C THR A 221 -10.29 33.42 18.53
N LEU A 222 -10.70 34.63 18.82
CA LEU A 222 -11.52 34.95 20.00
C LEU A 222 -12.77 34.04 20.06
N ALA A 223 -13.39 33.74 18.93
CA ALA A 223 -14.55 32.88 18.85
C ALA A 223 -14.22 31.41 19.18
N GLU A 224 -13.03 30.91 18.85
CA GLU A 224 -12.51 29.59 19.20
C GLU A 224 -12.19 29.51 20.70
N GLU A 225 -11.55 30.56 21.24
CA GLU A 225 -11.27 30.67 22.67
C GLU A 225 -12.57 30.63 23.51
N LEU A 226 -13.58 31.40 23.13
CA LEU A 226 -14.87 31.43 23.79
C LEU A 226 -15.62 30.07 23.70
N ARG A 227 -15.41 29.29 22.62
CA ARG A 227 -15.99 27.96 22.46
C ARG A 227 -15.16 26.84 23.09
N GLY A 228 -13.92 27.14 23.53
CA GLY A 228 -12.99 26.17 24.08
C GLY A 228 -12.48 25.12 23.09
N ARG A 229 -12.68 25.34 21.77
CA ARG A 229 -12.19 24.44 20.72
C ARG A 229 -11.88 25.18 19.43
N GLN A 230 -10.81 24.76 18.75
CA GLN A 230 -10.46 25.25 17.42
C GLN A 230 -11.45 24.78 16.36
N ASP A 231 -11.63 25.56 15.32
CA ASP A 231 -12.37 25.15 14.13
C ASP A 231 -11.67 23.96 13.46
N PRO A 232 -12.42 22.96 12.98
CA PRO A 232 -11.83 21.81 12.30
C PRO A 232 -11.15 22.23 10.99
N THR A 233 -10.25 21.39 10.51
CA THR A 233 -9.75 21.48 9.12
C THR A 233 -10.88 21.25 8.13
N GLN A 234 -10.68 21.52 6.85
CA GLN A 234 -11.67 21.23 5.80
C GLN A 234 -12.11 19.76 5.82
N VAL A 235 -11.13 18.84 5.96
CA VAL A 235 -11.40 17.39 6.09
C VAL A 235 -12.13 17.09 7.39
N GLY A 236 -11.68 17.67 8.51
CA GLY A 236 -12.34 17.49 9.82
C GLY A 236 -13.80 17.92 9.80
N GLY A 237 -14.11 19.07 9.20
CA GLY A 237 -15.48 19.56 9.05
C GLY A 237 -16.37 18.64 8.19
N ALA A 238 -15.83 18.05 7.14
CA ALA A 238 -16.54 17.06 6.34
C ALA A 238 -16.83 15.79 7.15
N LEU A 239 -15.87 15.30 7.94
CA LEU A 239 -16.03 14.12 8.80
C LEU A 239 -17.05 14.37 9.92
N GLU A 240 -17.03 15.56 10.55
CA GLU A 240 -18.03 15.94 11.54
C GLU A 240 -19.44 15.98 10.94
N THR A 241 -19.59 16.57 9.73
CA THR A 241 -20.89 16.62 9.02
C THR A 241 -21.44 15.22 8.72
N LEU A 242 -20.57 14.26 8.40
CA LEU A 242 -20.92 12.87 8.12
C LEU A 242 -21.03 12.02 9.39
N ALA A 243 -20.84 12.59 10.57
CA ALA A 243 -20.80 11.91 11.85
C ALA A 243 -19.86 10.69 11.86
N ILE A 244 -18.64 10.90 11.32
CA ILE A 244 -17.54 9.93 11.30
C ILE A 244 -16.58 10.28 12.43
N ALA A 245 -16.32 9.35 13.34
CA ALA A 245 -15.43 9.58 14.47
C ALA A 245 -13.96 9.65 14.01
N CYS A 246 -13.24 10.70 14.43
CA CYS A 246 -11.82 10.87 14.16
C CYS A 246 -10.97 10.33 15.32
N ILE A 247 -10.01 9.44 15.02
CA ILE A 247 -9.06 8.90 15.99
C ILE A 247 -7.65 9.28 15.54
N TYR A 248 -7.01 10.16 16.29
CA TYR A 248 -5.65 10.61 15.97
C TYR A 248 -4.60 9.69 16.57
N ALA A 249 -3.62 9.30 15.75
CA ALA A 249 -2.49 8.48 16.19
C ALA A 249 -1.63 9.25 17.19
N LEU A 250 -1.47 8.69 18.38
CA LEU A 250 -0.55 9.21 19.41
C LEU A 250 0.84 8.58 19.32
N SER A 251 0.98 7.50 18.55
CA SER A 251 2.27 6.81 18.39
C SER A 251 2.40 6.14 17.02
N PRO A 252 3.62 6.05 16.47
CA PRO A 252 3.87 5.36 15.19
C PRO A 252 3.46 3.88 15.20
N GLN A 253 3.59 3.20 16.36
CA GLN A 253 3.28 1.77 16.47
C GLN A 253 1.81 1.44 16.16
N ALA A 254 0.92 2.38 16.38
CA ALA A 254 -0.51 2.20 16.09
C ALA A 254 -0.82 2.12 14.58
N LYS A 255 0.06 2.63 13.71
CA LYS A 255 -0.06 2.62 12.25
C LYS A 255 0.54 1.38 11.56
N GLY A 256 1.08 0.42 12.26
CA GLY A 256 1.84 -0.71 11.69
C GLY A 256 1.11 -1.58 10.65
N ARG A 257 -0.19 -1.38 10.39
CA ARG A 257 -0.93 -2.04 9.30
C ARG A 257 -0.85 -1.25 8.01
N VAL A 258 -1.10 0.05 8.09
CA VAL A 258 -0.99 0.90 6.90
C VAL A 258 0.46 1.00 6.43
N GLU A 259 1.43 1.04 7.34
CA GLU A 259 2.86 0.97 7.01
C GLU A 259 3.23 -0.32 6.25
N ARG A 260 2.66 -1.47 6.64
CA ARG A 260 2.87 -2.74 5.90
C ARG A 260 2.20 -2.74 4.54
N LEU A 261 1.03 -2.11 4.43
CA LEU A 261 0.40 -1.91 3.12
C LEU A 261 1.32 -1.09 2.23
N TRP A 262 1.77 0.08 2.71
CA TRP A 262 2.66 0.94 1.94
C TRP A 262 3.93 0.21 1.52
N GLY A 263 4.57 -0.53 2.43
CA GLY A 263 5.73 -1.37 2.09
C GLY A 263 5.42 -2.43 1.02
N THR A 264 4.22 -3.02 1.03
CA THR A 264 3.79 -3.96 -0.01
C THR A 264 3.54 -3.25 -1.34
N LEU A 265 2.91 -2.07 -1.31
CA LEU A 265 2.66 -1.27 -2.50
C LEU A 265 3.95 -0.72 -3.08
N GLN A 266 4.86 -0.20 -2.25
CA GLN A 266 6.18 0.27 -2.68
C GLN A 266 7.01 -0.82 -3.36
N ASP A 267 6.91 -2.07 -2.93
CA ASP A 267 7.57 -3.20 -3.58
C ASP A 267 6.88 -3.61 -4.90
N ARG A 268 5.54 -3.70 -4.90
CA ARG A 268 4.79 -4.29 -6.02
C ARG A 268 4.26 -3.26 -7.01
N LEU A 269 3.61 -2.20 -6.52
CA LEU A 269 3.01 -1.19 -7.40
C LEU A 269 4.08 -0.40 -8.16
N THR A 270 5.23 -0.11 -7.53
CA THR A 270 6.39 0.49 -8.21
C THR A 270 6.84 -0.35 -9.41
N SER A 271 6.85 -1.69 -9.23
CA SER A 271 7.16 -2.63 -10.32
C SER A 271 6.11 -2.63 -11.44
N GLU A 272 4.81 -2.48 -11.10
CA GLU A 272 3.73 -2.35 -12.10
C GLU A 272 3.80 -1.02 -12.84
N LEU A 273 4.07 0.08 -12.14
CA LEU A 273 4.28 1.40 -12.74
C LEU A 273 5.45 1.39 -13.72
N ARG A 274 6.53 0.69 -13.38
CA ARG A 274 7.68 0.49 -14.27
C ARG A 274 7.31 -0.33 -15.51
N LEU A 275 6.57 -1.43 -15.32
CA LEU A 275 6.12 -2.28 -16.42
C LEU A 275 5.21 -1.52 -17.39
N ALA A 276 4.34 -0.65 -16.86
CA ALA A 276 3.46 0.23 -17.64
C ALA A 276 4.17 1.47 -18.20
N GLN A 277 5.46 1.69 -17.88
CA GLN A 277 6.23 2.87 -18.27
C GLN A 277 5.61 4.19 -17.84
N ALA A 278 4.88 4.20 -16.74
CA ALA A 278 4.22 5.40 -16.22
C ALA A 278 5.25 6.49 -15.85
N ARG A 279 4.94 7.74 -16.23
CA ARG A 279 5.80 8.93 -16.04
C ARG A 279 5.05 10.12 -15.42
N THR A 280 3.73 10.09 -15.46
CA THR A 280 2.85 11.17 -14.99
C THR A 280 1.93 10.69 -13.89
N VAL A 281 1.37 11.63 -13.14
CA VAL A 281 0.33 11.37 -12.11
C VAL A 281 -0.88 10.65 -12.72
N ALA A 282 -1.32 11.07 -13.91
CA ALA A 282 -2.47 10.50 -14.59
C ALA A 282 -2.24 9.03 -14.95
N GLU A 283 -1.08 8.71 -15.55
CA GLU A 283 -0.70 7.35 -15.89
C GLU A 283 -0.55 6.48 -14.63
N ALA A 284 0.05 7.02 -13.57
CA ALA A 284 0.17 6.32 -12.29
C ALA A 284 -1.20 5.99 -11.69
N ASN A 285 -2.15 6.91 -11.77
CA ASN A 285 -3.51 6.69 -11.30
C ASN A 285 -4.27 5.64 -12.13
N ALA A 286 -4.06 5.60 -13.43
CA ALA A 286 -4.63 4.57 -14.30
C ALA A 286 -4.13 3.16 -13.93
N VAL A 287 -2.82 3.03 -13.68
CA VAL A 287 -2.22 1.75 -13.21
C VAL A 287 -2.77 1.37 -11.84
N LEU A 288 -2.85 2.32 -10.90
CA LEU A 288 -3.34 2.09 -9.54
C LEU A 288 -4.79 1.58 -9.54
N ALA A 289 -5.66 2.12 -10.39
CA ALA A 289 -7.06 1.72 -10.47
C ALA A 289 -7.20 0.20 -10.74
N HIS A 290 -6.43 -0.33 -11.68
CA HIS A 290 -6.42 -1.77 -12.00
C HIS A 290 -5.70 -2.58 -10.91
N TYR A 291 -4.55 -2.09 -10.44
CA TYR A 291 -3.75 -2.76 -9.42
C TYR A 291 -4.50 -2.92 -8.11
N ARG A 292 -5.31 -1.94 -7.68
CA ARG A 292 -6.10 -2.00 -6.45
C ARG A 292 -6.99 -3.23 -6.40
N LEU A 293 -7.67 -3.55 -7.50
CA LEU A 293 -8.55 -4.72 -7.58
C LEU A 293 -7.78 -6.04 -7.46
N ASP A 294 -6.63 -6.14 -8.14
CA ASP A 294 -5.76 -7.32 -8.05
C ASP A 294 -5.13 -7.45 -6.64
N HIS A 295 -4.73 -6.32 -6.06
CA HIS A 295 -4.20 -6.26 -4.70
C HIS A 295 -5.24 -6.79 -3.68
N ASN A 296 -6.46 -6.27 -3.71
CA ASN A 296 -7.51 -6.67 -2.79
C ASN A 296 -7.85 -8.15 -2.92
N ARG A 297 -7.99 -8.64 -4.16
CA ARG A 297 -8.23 -10.08 -4.41
C ARG A 297 -7.17 -10.99 -3.77
N ARG A 298 -5.90 -10.53 -3.69
CA ARG A 298 -4.77 -11.33 -3.20
C ARG A 298 -4.52 -11.18 -1.70
N PHE A 299 -4.74 -10.01 -1.15
CA PHE A 299 -4.28 -9.63 0.19
C PHE A 299 -5.39 -9.33 1.18
N ALA A 300 -6.61 -9.07 0.71
CA ALA A 300 -7.74 -8.92 1.60
C ALA A 300 -8.06 -10.22 2.34
N VAL A 301 -8.53 -10.08 3.55
CA VAL A 301 -8.95 -11.19 4.41
C VAL A 301 -10.42 -11.02 4.77
N ARG A 302 -11.09 -12.11 5.09
CA ARG A 302 -12.46 -12.04 5.61
C ARG A 302 -12.46 -11.40 6.99
N PRO A 303 -13.40 -10.49 7.30
CA PRO A 303 -13.56 -9.94 8.63
C PRO A 303 -13.97 -11.04 9.60
N HIS A 304 -13.73 -10.84 10.90
CA HIS A 304 -14.11 -11.80 11.94
C HIS A 304 -15.64 -11.95 12.04
N ASP A 305 -16.34 -10.83 11.97
CA ASP A 305 -17.78 -10.75 11.89
C ASP A 305 -18.18 -10.35 10.46
N PRO A 306 -18.93 -11.20 9.73
CA PRO A 306 -19.35 -10.92 8.36
C PRO A 306 -20.37 -9.78 8.25
N THR A 307 -20.97 -9.34 9.37
CA THR A 307 -21.89 -8.21 9.38
C THR A 307 -21.15 -6.92 9.05
N SER A 308 -21.70 -6.15 8.14
CA SER A 308 -21.10 -4.88 7.72
C SER A 308 -21.43 -3.76 8.72
N ALA A 309 -20.41 -2.97 9.10
CA ALA A 309 -20.58 -1.76 9.89
C ALA A 309 -20.68 -0.48 9.03
N TRP A 310 -20.68 -0.60 7.71
CA TRP A 310 -20.88 0.52 6.81
C TRP A 310 -22.29 1.09 6.97
N ARG A 311 -22.40 2.39 7.21
CA ARG A 311 -23.66 3.11 7.30
C ARG A 311 -24.07 3.61 5.91
N PRO A 312 -25.31 3.44 5.48
CA PRO A 312 -25.75 4.00 4.20
C PRO A 312 -25.70 5.53 4.22
N VAL A 313 -25.38 6.13 3.09
CA VAL A 313 -25.52 7.57 2.88
C VAL A 313 -27.01 7.89 2.83
N ARG A 314 -27.47 8.82 3.65
CA ARG A 314 -28.88 9.24 3.66
C ARG A 314 -29.30 9.81 2.31
N SER A 315 -30.49 9.48 1.85
CA SER A 315 -31.07 10.07 0.66
C SER A 315 -31.13 11.60 0.80
N GLY A 316 -30.76 12.31 -0.28
CA GLY A 316 -30.74 13.77 -0.30
C GLY A 316 -29.47 14.43 0.29
N LEU A 317 -28.50 13.65 0.80
CA LEU A 317 -27.24 14.18 1.24
C LEU A 317 -26.34 14.51 0.05
N ASP A 318 -25.98 15.78 -0.12
CA ASP A 318 -25.08 16.25 -1.19
C ASP A 318 -23.61 16.00 -0.79
N LEU A 319 -23.07 14.85 -1.23
CA LEU A 319 -21.67 14.50 -0.97
C LEU A 319 -20.68 15.46 -1.64
N ASP A 320 -21.02 16.04 -2.78
CA ASP A 320 -20.17 17.04 -3.46
C ASP A 320 -20.05 18.31 -2.61
N ARG A 321 -21.17 18.75 -2.01
CA ARG A 321 -21.16 19.90 -1.08
C ARG A 321 -20.37 19.58 0.17
N ILE A 322 -20.47 18.37 0.74
CA ILE A 322 -19.80 18.02 1.98
C ILE A 322 -18.29 17.80 1.74
N CYS A 323 -17.93 17.04 0.71
CA CYS A 323 -16.55 16.76 0.35
C CYS A 323 -15.93 17.87 -0.51
N SER A 324 -16.10 19.12 -0.11
CA SER A 324 -15.60 20.33 -0.79
C SER A 324 -14.94 21.27 0.20
N PHE A 325 -14.21 22.27 -0.30
CA PHE A 325 -13.69 23.33 0.54
C PHE A 325 -14.82 24.29 0.91
N ARG A 326 -14.96 24.55 2.21
CA ARG A 326 -15.96 25.43 2.78
C ARG A 326 -15.38 26.77 3.16
N TYR A 327 -16.04 27.84 2.73
CA TYR A 327 -15.73 29.21 3.10
C TYR A 327 -17.01 29.93 3.51
N GLU A 328 -16.89 30.89 4.42
CA GLU A 328 -17.95 31.84 4.77
C GLU A 328 -17.63 33.21 4.20
N ALA A 329 -18.59 33.87 3.65
CA ALA A 329 -18.44 35.20 3.08
C ALA A 329 -19.71 36.03 3.26
N THR A 330 -19.56 37.33 3.14
CA THR A 330 -20.70 38.26 3.07
C THR A 330 -20.80 38.81 1.65
N VAL A 331 -22.00 38.81 1.11
CA VAL A 331 -22.26 39.36 -0.23
C VAL A 331 -22.07 40.87 -0.22
N LEU A 332 -21.31 41.38 -1.16
CA LEU A 332 -21.03 42.80 -1.32
C LEU A 332 -22.23 43.54 -1.99
N ASN A 333 -22.17 44.87 -1.99
CA ASN A 333 -23.24 45.73 -2.53
C ASN A 333 -23.49 45.51 -4.03
N ASP A 334 -22.49 45.05 -4.77
CA ASP A 334 -22.56 44.68 -6.19
C ASP A 334 -23.07 43.26 -6.46
N ASN A 335 -23.65 42.63 -5.43
CA ASN A 335 -24.05 41.21 -5.47
C ASN A 335 -22.90 40.25 -5.80
N THR A 336 -21.67 40.57 -5.44
CA THR A 336 -20.54 39.65 -5.59
C THR A 336 -20.08 39.09 -4.24
N VAL A 337 -19.40 37.94 -4.29
CA VAL A 337 -18.61 37.43 -3.20
C VAL A 337 -17.15 37.38 -3.60
N ARG A 338 -16.27 37.89 -2.75
CA ARG A 338 -14.82 37.90 -2.99
C ARG A 338 -14.11 37.04 -1.97
N LEU A 339 -13.28 36.08 -2.46
CA LEU A 339 -12.50 35.16 -1.65
C LEU A 339 -11.01 35.27 -2.00
N GLY A 340 -10.16 35.34 -0.98
CA GLY A 340 -8.69 35.33 -1.14
C GLY A 340 -8.13 36.44 -2.03
N GLY A 341 -8.90 37.47 -2.36
CA GLY A 341 -8.52 38.63 -3.20
C GLY A 341 -8.39 38.32 -4.71
N THR A 342 -8.68 37.08 -5.13
CA THR A 342 -8.56 36.65 -6.54
C THR A 342 -9.83 36.01 -7.09
N ILE A 343 -10.65 35.43 -6.24
CA ILE A 343 -11.91 34.79 -6.65
C ILE A 343 -13.04 35.79 -6.46
N VAL A 344 -13.77 36.05 -7.55
CA VAL A 344 -14.97 36.88 -7.55
C VAL A 344 -16.09 36.01 -8.13
N LEU A 345 -17.18 35.89 -7.38
CA LEU A 345 -18.35 35.10 -7.76
C LEU A 345 -19.56 36.06 -7.83
N ASP A 346 -20.19 36.15 -8.98
CA ASP A 346 -21.39 36.90 -9.20
C ASP A 346 -22.61 36.12 -8.69
N ILE A 347 -23.49 36.78 -7.96
CA ILE A 347 -24.71 36.21 -7.43
C ILE A 347 -25.91 36.86 -8.14
N PRO A 348 -26.71 36.04 -8.88
CA PRO A 348 -27.93 36.58 -9.48
C PRO A 348 -28.84 37.25 -8.45
N PRO A 349 -29.50 38.36 -8.80
CA PRO A 349 -30.42 39.00 -7.86
C PRO A 349 -31.53 38.05 -7.42
N ARG A 350 -32.10 38.33 -6.25
CA ARG A 350 -33.30 37.63 -5.79
C ARG A 350 -34.49 37.90 -6.73
N PRO A 351 -35.49 37.05 -6.71
CA PRO A 351 -36.75 37.32 -7.41
C PRO A 351 -37.25 38.75 -7.16
N ARG A 352 -37.73 39.42 -8.17
CA ARG A 352 -38.16 40.85 -8.16
C ARG A 352 -37.00 41.84 -8.00
N GLY A 353 -35.78 41.47 -8.42
CA GLY A 353 -34.61 42.37 -8.47
C GLY A 353 -34.00 42.76 -7.12
N ARG A 354 -34.36 42.09 -6.02
CA ARG A 354 -33.79 42.38 -4.69
C ARG A 354 -32.32 41.91 -4.60
N SER A 355 -31.50 42.75 -3.95
CA SER A 355 -30.10 42.42 -3.69
C SER A 355 -29.91 41.36 -2.60
N TRP A 356 -28.78 40.65 -2.66
CA TRP A 356 -28.24 39.80 -1.60
C TRP A 356 -27.26 40.55 -0.69
N ALA A 357 -26.96 41.80 -0.96
CA ALA A 357 -25.98 42.57 -0.22
C ALA A 357 -26.15 42.43 1.30
N GLY A 358 -25.03 42.27 2.01
CA GLY A 358 -25.02 42.06 3.48
C GLY A 358 -25.41 40.67 3.95
N THR A 359 -25.89 39.78 3.07
CA THR A 359 -26.24 38.41 3.47
C THR A 359 -24.98 37.56 3.67
N ARG A 360 -24.89 36.85 4.79
CA ARG A 360 -23.88 35.82 4.99
C ARG A 360 -24.22 34.59 4.15
N VAL A 361 -23.26 34.09 3.44
CA VAL A 361 -23.39 32.91 2.53
C VAL A 361 -22.27 31.92 2.77
N GLU A 362 -22.59 30.65 2.54
CA GLU A 362 -21.61 29.57 2.46
C GLU A 362 -21.14 29.43 1.02
N VAL A 363 -19.83 29.46 0.81
CA VAL A 363 -19.22 29.25 -0.51
C VAL A 363 -18.47 27.92 -0.50
N ARG A 364 -18.72 27.10 -1.51
CA ARG A 364 -18.10 25.80 -1.68
C ARG A 364 -17.29 25.76 -2.95
N GLN A 365 -16.03 25.35 -2.85
CA GLN A 365 -15.22 24.94 -3.99
C GLN A 365 -15.24 23.43 -4.08
N LEU A 366 -15.87 22.90 -5.12
CA LEU A 366 -15.98 21.46 -5.34
C LEU A 366 -14.63 20.86 -5.77
N LEU A 367 -14.54 19.55 -5.75
CA LEU A 367 -13.30 18.82 -6.08
C LEU A 367 -12.93 18.90 -7.57
N ASP A 368 -13.87 19.25 -8.45
CA ASP A 368 -13.65 19.57 -9.86
C ASP A 368 -13.20 21.02 -10.10
N GLY A 369 -13.14 21.82 -9.02
CA GLY A 369 -12.76 23.24 -9.06
C GLY A 369 -13.91 24.21 -9.25
N THR A 370 -15.13 23.74 -9.51
CA THR A 370 -16.32 24.62 -9.64
C THR A 370 -16.73 25.21 -8.30
N TRP A 371 -17.43 26.32 -8.35
CA TRP A 371 -17.89 27.04 -7.17
C TRP A 371 -19.40 27.01 -7.03
N ARG A 372 -19.87 26.85 -5.81
CA ARG A 372 -21.28 26.94 -5.44
C ARG A 372 -21.45 27.88 -4.25
N VAL A 373 -22.47 28.75 -4.32
CA VAL A 373 -22.81 29.69 -3.24
C VAL A 373 -24.17 29.34 -2.69
N TYR A 374 -24.25 29.18 -1.37
CA TYR A 374 -25.47 28.79 -0.68
C TYR A 374 -25.91 29.87 0.33
N SER A 375 -27.21 30.12 0.37
CA SER A 375 -27.87 30.86 1.47
C SER A 375 -28.71 29.87 2.27
N GLY A 376 -28.22 29.46 3.42
CA GLY A 376 -28.73 28.27 4.10
C GLY A 376 -28.54 27.01 3.22
N ASP A 377 -29.62 26.28 2.97
CA ASP A 377 -29.58 25.09 2.09
C ASP A 377 -29.88 25.40 0.62
N ARG A 378 -30.21 26.64 0.32
CA ARG A 378 -30.54 27.02 -1.06
C ARG A 378 -29.29 27.38 -1.84
N LEU A 379 -29.04 26.70 -2.95
CA LEU A 379 -28.06 27.10 -3.95
C LEU A 379 -28.53 28.38 -4.63
N ILE A 380 -27.73 29.45 -4.57
CA ILE A 380 -28.08 30.79 -5.13
C ILE A 380 -27.19 31.21 -6.29
N ALA A 381 -26.00 30.65 -6.40
CA ALA A 381 -25.08 30.90 -7.53
C ALA A 381 -24.13 29.75 -7.74
N THR A 382 -23.63 29.61 -8.98
CA THR A 382 -22.52 28.73 -9.36
C THR A 382 -21.45 29.54 -10.07
N GLY A 383 -20.20 29.19 -9.89
CA GLY A 383 -19.06 29.79 -10.58
C GLY A 383 -18.23 28.77 -11.35
N PRO A 384 -17.48 29.20 -12.37
CA PRO A 384 -16.65 28.34 -13.18
C PRO A 384 -15.53 27.70 -12.35
N ALA A 385 -15.00 26.60 -12.87
CA ALA A 385 -13.88 25.92 -12.24
C ALA A 385 -12.63 26.79 -12.22
N THR A 386 -11.91 26.75 -11.10
CA THR A 386 -10.60 27.39 -10.96
C THR A 386 -9.56 26.36 -10.57
N THR A 387 -8.31 26.60 -10.97
CA THR A 387 -7.18 25.72 -10.64
C THR A 387 -6.63 25.93 -9.24
N HIS A 388 -7.24 26.80 -8.46
CA HIS A 388 -6.79 27.12 -7.10
C HIS A 388 -7.14 25.95 -6.15
N GLY A 389 -6.15 25.53 -5.38
CA GLY A 389 -6.38 24.63 -4.23
C GLY A 389 -6.99 25.38 -3.06
N GLU A 390 -6.90 24.85 -1.86
CA GLU A 390 -7.42 25.48 -0.65
C GLU A 390 -6.87 26.94 -0.50
N LEU A 391 -7.76 27.90 -0.37
CA LEU A 391 -7.39 29.34 -0.30
C LEU A 391 -6.46 29.65 0.89
N ARG A 392 -6.57 28.96 2.01
CA ARG A 392 -5.62 29.07 3.14
C ARG A 392 -4.19 28.73 2.72
N ALA A 393 -3.99 27.70 1.95
CA ALA A 393 -2.67 27.31 1.46
C ALA A 393 -2.06 28.37 0.53
N LEU A 394 -2.90 29.05 -0.27
CA LEU A 394 -2.47 30.16 -1.13
C LEU A 394 -2.07 31.40 -0.33
N LEU A 395 -2.80 31.75 0.72
CA LEU A 395 -2.47 32.88 1.60
C LEU A 395 -1.14 32.65 2.33
N HIS A 396 -0.86 31.46 2.81
CA HIS A 396 0.43 31.13 3.43
C HIS A 396 1.58 31.16 2.42
N ARG A 397 1.39 30.71 1.18
CA ARG A 397 2.40 30.83 0.11
C ARG A 397 2.73 32.29 -0.21
N ARG A 398 1.74 33.18 -0.29
CA ARG A 398 1.97 34.59 -0.52
C ARG A 398 2.73 35.28 0.61
N LYS A 399 2.48 34.94 1.88
CA LYS A 399 3.26 35.47 3.02
C LYS A 399 4.71 34.96 3.03
N ARG A 400 4.98 33.72 2.62
CA ARG A 400 6.35 33.19 2.49
C ARG A 400 7.10 33.72 1.25
N GLY A 401 6.43 34.08 0.18
CA GLY A 401 7.05 34.56 -1.06
C GLY A 401 7.55 36.01 -1.03
N ARG A 402 7.36 36.74 0.07
CA ARG A 402 7.89 38.10 0.26
C ARG A 402 9.20 38.22 1.06
N GLY A 403 9.83 37.11 1.39
CA GLY A 403 11.12 37.12 2.09
C GLY A 403 11.66 35.71 2.31
N ALA A 404 12.48 35.26 1.44
CA ALA A 404 13.68 34.40 1.49
C ALA A 404 13.71 33.39 0.34
N PRO A 405 14.89 33.13 -0.26
CA PRO A 405 15.05 32.07 -1.25
C PRO A 405 14.76 30.71 -0.60
N VAL A 406 13.99 29.89 -1.32
CA VAL A 406 13.67 28.51 -0.89
C VAL A 406 14.95 27.70 -0.99
N THR A 407 15.60 27.50 0.14
CA THR A 407 16.62 26.44 0.29
C THR A 407 15.90 25.09 0.25
N PRO A 408 16.30 24.18 -0.62
CA PRO A 408 15.73 22.81 -0.60
C PRO A 408 16.06 22.15 0.73
N PRO A 409 15.18 21.28 1.27
CA PRO A 409 15.46 20.60 2.52
C PRO A 409 16.73 19.75 2.34
N VAL A 410 17.71 20.03 3.17
CA VAL A 410 18.93 19.23 3.31
C VAL A 410 18.52 17.82 3.71
N HIS A 411 18.84 16.84 2.90
CA HIS A 411 18.72 15.43 3.24
C HIS A 411 19.63 15.16 4.45
N ALA A 412 19.02 14.94 5.61
CA ALA A 412 19.74 14.32 6.73
C ALA A 412 20.01 12.86 6.33
N SER A 413 21.21 12.60 5.84
CA SER A 413 21.80 11.27 5.76
C SER A 413 21.91 10.75 7.19
N PHE A 414 21.23 9.65 7.49
CA PHE A 414 21.53 8.88 8.68
C PHE A 414 22.91 8.23 8.48
N ALA A 415 23.92 8.92 9.00
CA ALA A 415 25.23 8.33 9.21
C ALA A 415 25.11 7.28 10.31
N GLU A 416 25.68 6.13 10.02
CA GLU A 416 25.87 5.02 10.95
C GLU A 416 26.58 5.48 12.21
N ALA A 417 26.00 5.11 13.36
CA ALA A 417 26.75 5.02 14.59
C ALA A 417 26.76 3.55 15.02
N HIS A 418 27.90 2.89 14.85
CA HIS A 418 28.36 1.75 15.63
C HIS A 418 28.92 2.24 16.95
N PRO A 419 28.99 1.44 18.02
CA PRO A 419 29.34 0.02 18.08
C PRO A 419 28.20 -0.94 18.37
#